data_68d35133caef1d3cf2e9c5d8744c5314
#
_entry.id   68d35133caef1d3cf2e9c5d8744c5314
#
_cell.length_a   1.000
_cell.length_b   1.000
_cell.length_c   1.000
_cell.angle_alpha   90.00
_cell.angle_beta   90.00
_cell.angle_gamma   90.00
#
_symmetry.space_group_name_H-M   'P 1'
#
loop_
_entity.id
_entity.type
_entity.pdbx_description
1 polymer ?
#
loop_
_entity_poly.entity_id
_entity_poly.type
_entity_poly.pdbx_seq_one_letter_code
_entity_poly.pdbx_strand_id
1 'polypeptide(L)'
;MRLFLMLFLLVSTFGLRAQELPTDYLSSEFHKERREALRQLLPDNSVAVLFSNPIRNRANDVDYLYHQDPDFYYLTGYKEPHSVLLIFSDWQETSDGERYNEIVFAQSRDAFMEMW
;
A
#
# COMPACT_ATOMS: atom_id res chain seq x y z
N MET A 1 25.17 -34.92 -31.58
CA MET A 1 25.56 -33.74 -30.78
C MET A 1 24.69 -32.51 -31.04
N ARG A 2 24.47 -32.11 -32.29
CA ARG A 2 23.63 -30.92 -32.62
C ARG A 2 22.16 -31.11 -32.23
N LEU A 3 21.60 -32.31 -32.36
CA LEU A 3 20.20 -32.59 -32.02
C LEU A 3 19.96 -32.54 -30.49
N PHE A 4 20.90 -33.00 -29.69
CA PHE A 4 20.86 -32.95 -28.22
C PHE A 4 20.96 -31.52 -27.70
N LEU A 5 21.75 -30.66 -28.36
CA LEU A 5 21.88 -29.25 -27.99
C LEU A 5 20.60 -28.47 -28.27
N MET A 6 19.94 -28.77 -29.40
CA MET A 6 18.64 -28.18 -29.73
C MET A 6 17.53 -28.63 -28.78
N LEU A 7 17.51 -29.88 -28.39
CA LEU A 7 16.55 -30.42 -27.41
C LEU A 7 16.73 -29.80 -26.02
N PHE A 8 17.99 -29.61 -25.61
CA PHE A 8 18.32 -28.96 -24.32
C PHE A 8 17.93 -27.48 -24.33
N LEU A 9 18.10 -26.77 -25.45
CA LEU A 9 17.69 -25.38 -25.59
C LEU A 9 16.14 -25.25 -25.58
N LEU A 10 15.42 -26.21 -26.15
CA LEU A 10 13.95 -26.21 -26.16
C LEU A 10 13.36 -26.47 -24.75
N VAL A 11 14.00 -27.32 -23.95
CA VAL A 11 13.56 -27.64 -22.58
C VAL A 11 13.83 -26.46 -21.65
N SER A 12 14.91 -25.69 -21.86
CA SER A 12 15.23 -24.54 -21.02
C SER A 12 14.28 -23.36 -21.20
N THR A 13 13.59 -23.25 -22.34
CA THR A 13 12.60 -22.19 -22.57
C THR A 13 11.26 -22.44 -21.88
N PHE A 14 10.95 -23.67 -21.49
CA PHE A 14 9.73 -24.02 -20.77
C PHE A 14 9.82 -23.77 -19.24
N GLY A 15 11.01 -23.54 -18.69
CA GLY A 15 11.26 -23.38 -17.26
C GLY A 15 11.14 -21.98 -16.69
N LEU A 16 11.04 -20.95 -17.53
CA LEU A 16 10.92 -19.55 -17.10
C LEU A 16 9.45 -19.14 -17.00
N ARG A 17 8.70 -19.78 -16.11
CA ARG A 17 7.50 -19.13 -15.59
C ARG A 17 8.00 -18.12 -14.56
N ALA A 18 7.83 -16.84 -14.88
CA ALA A 18 7.90 -15.80 -13.87
C ALA A 18 6.94 -16.21 -12.76
N GLN A 19 7.40 -16.22 -11.51
CA GLN A 19 6.52 -16.43 -10.37
C GLN A 19 5.38 -15.42 -10.51
N GLU A 20 4.16 -15.91 -10.71
CA GLU A 20 2.99 -15.06 -10.64
C GLU A 20 2.98 -14.45 -9.23
N LEU A 21 2.93 -13.13 -9.18
CA LEU A 21 2.76 -12.42 -7.91
C LEU A 21 1.50 -12.97 -7.22
N PRO A 22 1.50 -13.12 -5.89
CA PRO A 22 0.31 -13.53 -5.17
C PRO A 22 -0.89 -12.70 -5.60
N THR A 23 -1.99 -13.34 -6.00
CA THR A 23 -3.21 -12.69 -6.47
C THR A 23 -4.27 -12.54 -5.38
N ASP A 24 -3.90 -12.87 -4.15
CA ASP A 24 -4.75 -12.82 -2.95
C ASP A 24 -4.81 -11.44 -2.30
N TYR A 25 -4.18 -10.44 -2.89
CA TYR A 25 -4.28 -9.05 -2.44
C TYR A 25 -5.58 -8.40 -2.91
N LEU A 26 -6.17 -7.63 -2.02
CA LEU A 26 -7.30 -6.77 -2.36
C LEU A 26 -6.84 -5.70 -3.37
N SER A 27 -7.67 -5.43 -4.37
CA SER A 27 -7.32 -4.47 -5.42
C SER A 27 -7.35 -3.02 -4.90
N SER A 28 -6.65 -2.13 -5.59
CA SER A 28 -6.70 -0.69 -5.29
C SER A 28 -8.13 -0.14 -5.41
N GLU A 29 -8.91 -0.67 -6.34
CA GLU A 29 -10.30 -0.27 -6.51
C GLU A 29 -11.17 -0.67 -5.31
N PHE A 30 -10.94 -1.86 -4.73
CA PHE A 30 -11.62 -2.26 -3.49
C PHE A 30 -11.41 -1.22 -2.39
N HIS A 31 -10.18 -0.83 -2.13
CA HIS A 31 -9.86 0.15 -1.08
C HIS A 31 -10.47 1.52 -1.38
N LYS A 32 -10.45 1.95 -2.64
CA LYS A 32 -11.08 3.20 -3.06
C LYS A 32 -12.59 3.20 -2.83
N GLU A 33 -13.28 2.12 -3.20
CA GLU A 33 -14.72 1.97 -2.95
C GLU A 33 -15.05 2.01 -1.44
N ARG A 34 -14.18 1.46 -0.58
CA ARG A 34 -14.37 1.51 0.87
C ARG A 34 -14.23 2.93 1.42
N ARG A 35 -13.25 3.69 0.92
CA ARG A 35 -13.10 5.10 1.28
C ARG A 35 -14.29 5.94 0.81
N GLU A 36 -14.80 5.68 -0.38
CA GLU A 36 -15.98 6.34 -0.89
C GLU A 36 -17.23 6.02 -0.04
N ALA A 37 -17.42 4.75 0.33
CA ALA A 37 -18.52 4.36 1.21
C ALA A 37 -18.41 5.04 2.60
N LEU A 38 -17.20 5.16 3.16
CA LEU A 38 -16.99 5.88 4.40
C LEU A 38 -17.33 7.37 4.25
N ARG A 39 -16.89 8.00 3.15
CA ARG A 39 -17.16 9.42 2.88
C ARG A 39 -18.64 9.73 2.87
N GLN A 40 -19.46 8.86 2.29
CA GLN A 40 -20.92 9.03 2.24
C GLN A 40 -21.60 8.94 3.62
N LEU A 41 -20.92 8.40 4.62
CA LEU A 41 -21.39 8.32 6.01
C LEU A 41 -20.93 9.49 6.87
N LEU A 42 -19.96 10.29 6.38
CA LEU A 42 -19.46 11.44 7.12
C LEU A 42 -20.48 12.57 7.14
N PRO A 43 -20.60 13.28 8.26
CA PRO A 43 -21.35 14.54 8.30
C PRO A 43 -20.75 15.57 7.33
N ASP A 44 -21.57 16.50 6.86
CA ASP A 44 -21.11 17.62 6.03
C ASP A 44 -20.01 18.42 6.75
N ASN A 45 -19.07 18.96 5.99
CA ASN A 45 -17.93 19.73 6.51
C ASN A 45 -17.08 19.01 7.56
N SER A 46 -16.90 17.71 7.40
CA SER A 46 -16.11 16.89 8.32
C SER A 46 -14.93 16.21 7.63
N VAL A 47 -14.00 15.73 8.44
CA VAL A 47 -12.85 14.94 7.99
C VAL A 47 -12.65 13.74 8.92
N ALA A 48 -12.51 12.57 8.32
CA ALA A 48 -12.04 11.38 9.03
C ALA A 48 -10.51 11.35 8.97
N VAL A 49 -9.87 11.12 10.12
CA VAL A 49 -8.42 11.01 10.26
C VAL A 49 -8.08 9.61 10.75
N LEU A 50 -7.32 8.88 9.97
CA LEU A 50 -6.88 7.52 10.30
C LEU A 50 -5.36 7.47 10.34
N PHE A 51 -4.85 6.72 11.32
CA PHE A 51 -3.41 6.58 11.53
C PHE A 51 -2.99 5.15 11.27
N SER A 52 -1.87 4.98 10.57
CA SER A 52 -1.17 3.70 10.57
C SER A 52 -0.50 3.44 11.92
N ASN A 53 -0.26 2.18 12.25
CA ASN A 53 0.49 1.87 13.45
C ASN A 53 1.95 2.38 13.35
N PRO A 54 2.55 2.82 14.46
CA PRO A 54 3.98 3.11 14.52
C PRO A 54 4.78 1.81 14.66
N ILE A 55 6.05 1.85 14.29
CA ILE A 55 7.02 0.83 14.71
C ILE A 55 7.17 0.93 16.24
N ARG A 56 7.19 -0.22 16.91
CA ARG A 56 7.36 -0.30 18.37
C ARG A 56 8.66 -1.00 18.69
N ASN A 57 9.53 -0.32 19.41
CA ASN A 57 10.77 -0.90 19.91
C ASN A 57 10.48 -1.92 21.03
N ARG A 58 11.11 -3.07 20.94
CA ARG A 58 11.02 -4.17 21.91
C ARG A 58 12.09 -4.03 23.00
N ALA A 59 13.36 -3.90 22.57
CA ALA A 59 14.50 -3.76 23.45
C ALA A 59 15.74 -3.35 22.67
N ASN A 60 16.48 -2.36 23.13
CA ASN A 60 17.68 -1.84 22.48
C ASN A 60 17.43 -1.48 21.00
N ASP A 61 18.08 -2.18 20.07
CA ASP A 61 17.99 -2.02 18.63
C ASP A 61 17.05 -3.03 17.94
N VAL A 62 16.21 -3.75 18.74
CA VAL A 62 15.28 -4.75 18.23
C VAL A 62 13.85 -4.24 18.31
N ASP A 63 13.15 -4.21 17.19
CA ASP A 63 11.75 -3.86 17.11
C ASP A 63 10.83 -5.09 17.19
N TYR A 64 9.57 -4.86 17.56
CA TYR A 64 8.54 -5.87 17.38
C TYR A 64 8.25 -6.03 15.88
N LEU A 65 7.80 -7.22 15.48
CA LEU A 65 7.29 -7.43 14.13
C LEU A 65 6.15 -6.41 13.88
N TYR A 66 6.31 -5.64 12.80
CA TYR A 66 5.33 -4.62 12.46
C TYR A 66 3.98 -5.25 12.08
N HIS A 67 2.92 -4.68 12.60
CA HIS A 67 1.55 -5.04 12.26
C HIS A 67 0.75 -3.76 12.01
N GLN A 68 0.21 -3.63 10.79
CA GLN A 68 -0.57 -2.48 10.40
C GLN A 68 -1.90 -2.42 11.17
N ASP A 69 -2.40 -1.21 11.40
CA ASP A 69 -3.76 -0.99 11.85
C ASP A 69 -4.76 -1.58 10.85
N PRO A 70 -5.71 -2.44 11.30
CA PRO A 70 -6.65 -3.11 10.40
C PRO A 70 -7.55 -2.15 9.62
N ASP A 71 -8.02 -1.08 10.23
CA ASP A 71 -8.92 -0.11 9.60
C ASP A 71 -8.15 0.73 8.58
N PHE A 72 -6.93 1.14 8.93
CA PHE A 72 -6.05 1.84 8.00
C PHE A 72 -5.75 0.97 6.77
N TYR A 73 -5.40 -0.31 6.98
CA TYR A 73 -5.15 -1.25 5.89
C TYR A 73 -6.39 -1.49 5.04
N TYR A 74 -7.56 -1.68 5.66
CA TYR A 74 -8.83 -1.89 4.97
C TYR A 74 -9.17 -0.75 4.01
N LEU A 75 -8.88 0.48 4.42
CA LEU A 75 -9.17 1.67 3.63
C LEU A 75 -8.08 2.02 2.60
N THR A 76 -6.82 1.61 2.82
CA THR A 76 -5.70 2.04 1.97
C THR A 76 -5.02 0.93 1.20
N GLY A 77 -4.99 -0.30 1.73
CA GLY A 77 -4.09 -1.36 1.28
C GLY A 77 -2.61 -1.10 1.59
N TYR A 78 -2.29 0.00 2.29
CA TYR A 78 -0.93 0.43 2.56
C TYR A 78 -0.37 -0.23 3.82
N LYS A 79 0.85 -0.76 3.75
CA LYS A 79 1.45 -1.60 4.80
C LYS A 79 2.56 -0.89 5.59
N GLU A 80 2.97 0.31 5.17
CA GLU A 80 4.06 1.03 5.81
C GLU A 80 3.61 1.74 7.09
N PRO A 81 4.49 1.86 8.10
CA PRO A 81 4.21 2.56 9.34
C PRO A 81 4.17 4.08 9.16
N HIS A 82 3.81 4.78 10.25
CA HIS A 82 3.93 6.24 10.39
C HIS A 82 3.22 7.04 9.27
N SER A 83 2.06 6.58 8.85
CA SER A 83 1.26 7.23 7.82
C SER A 83 -0.06 7.74 8.35
N VAL A 84 -0.63 8.72 7.69
CA VAL A 84 -1.94 9.31 8.03
C VAL A 84 -2.78 9.40 6.78
N LEU A 85 -4.04 8.98 6.88
CA LEU A 85 -5.05 9.16 5.85
C LEU A 85 -6.08 10.19 6.32
N LEU A 86 -6.34 11.20 5.50
CA LEU A 86 -7.46 12.13 5.66
C LEU A 86 -8.51 11.85 4.59
N ILE A 87 -9.76 11.71 5.00
CA ILE A 87 -10.92 11.58 4.08
C ILE A 87 -11.88 12.72 4.41
N PHE A 88 -12.07 13.63 3.48
CA PHE A 88 -12.98 14.75 3.62
C PHE A 88 -14.38 14.37 3.12
N SER A 89 -15.42 14.82 3.80
CA SER A 89 -16.81 14.68 3.32
C SER A 89 -17.02 15.44 2.01
N ASP A 90 -16.41 16.62 1.89
CA ASP A 90 -16.58 17.55 0.79
C ASP A 90 -15.28 17.75 0.02
N TRP A 91 -15.40 18.11 -1.25
CA TRP A 91 -14.24 18.46 -2.07
C TRP A 91 -13.53 19.69 -1.53
N GLN A 92 -12.22 19.57 -1.39
CA GLN A 92 -11.31 20.65 -1.06
C GLN A 92 -10.67 21.17 -2.34
N GLU A 93 -10.15 22.39 -2.30
CA GLU A 93 -9.45 23.01 -3.42
C GLU A 93 -8.12 23.60 -2.94
N THR A 94 -7.05 23.33 -3.70
CA THR A 94 -5.74 23.95 -3.46
C THR A 94 -5.71 25.38 -3.99
N SER A 95 -4.69 26.15 -3.61
CA SER A 95 -4.43 27.49 -4.15
C SER A 95 -4.27 27.51 -5.68
N ASP A 96 -3.89 26.38 -6.28
CA ASP A 96 -3.65 26.22 -7.71
C ASP A 96 -4.90 25.74 -8.46
N GLY A 97 -6.02 25.57 -7.75
CA GLY A 97 -7.30 25.14 -8.32
C GLY A 97 -7.47 23.64 -8.48
N GLU A 98 -6.53 22.82 -7.97
CA GLU A 98 -6.69 21.37 -7.95
C GLU A 98 -7.69 20.97 -6.85
N ARG A 99 -8.53 19.98 -7.17
CA ARG A 99 -9.56 19.50 -6.26
C ARG A 99 -9.19 18.11 -5.72
N TYR A 100 -9.36 17.94 -4.44
CA TYR A 100 -9.12 16.68 -3.74
C TYR A 100 -10.16 16.44 -2.64
N ASN A 101 -10.38 15.23 -2.24
CA ASN A 101 -11.23 14.87 -1.11
C ASN A 101 -10.59 13.78 -0.22
N GLU A 102 -9.35 13.43 -0.49
CA GLU A 102 -8.53 12.56 0.35
C GLU A 102 -7.04 12.93 0.24
N ILE A 103 -6.30 12.75 1.32
CA ILE A 103 -4.85 12.96 1.36
C ILE A 103 -4.22 11.81 2.14
N VAL A 104 -3.14 11.26 1.61
CA VAL A 104 -2.27 10.31 2.33
C VAL A 104 -0.94 10.99 2.61
N PHE A 105 -0.58 11.07 3.87
CA PHE A 105 0.77 11.42 4.30
C PHE A 105 1.53 10.14 4.58
N ALA A 106 2.57 9.88 3.82
CA ALA A 106 3.43 8.73 3.98
C ALA A 106 4.86 9.18 4.29
N GLN A 107 5.60 8.34 5.00
CA GLN A 107 7.01 8.58 5.26
C GLN A 107 7.78 8.56 3.94
N SER A 108 8.69 9.50 3.75
CA SER A 108 9.59 9.48 2.60
C SER A 108 10.50 8.25 2.65
N ARG A 109 10.76 7.64 1.50
CA ARG A 109 11.69 6.53 1.41
C ARG A 109 13.10 6.98 1.78
N ASP A 110 13.74 6.22 2.66
CA ASP A 110 15.14 6.39 3.01
C ASP A 110 15.92 5.18 2.50
N ALA A 111 16.69 5.37 1.42
CA ALA A 111 17.46 4.32 0.78
C ALA A 111 18.48 3.66 1.72
N PHE A 112 18.95 4.36 2.74
CA PHE A 112 19.89 3.81 3.72
C PHE A 112 19.18 2.87 4.70
N MET A 113 17.99 3.25 5.18
CA MET A 113 17.20 2.42 6.10
C MET A 113 16.60 1.20 5.41
N GLU A 114 16.39 1.25 4.10
CA GLU A 114 15.86 0.13 3.31
C GLU A 114 16.92 -0.93 2.95
N MET A 115 18.20 -0.69 3.23
CA MET A 115 19.29 -1.66 2.98
C MET A 115 19.47 -2.68 4.12
N TRP A 116 18.82 -2.51 5.25
CA TRP A 116 18.88 -3.34 6.46
C TRP A 116 17.51 -3.93 6.76
#